data_0fe8136809bf1067b9f17629d26c3272
#
_entry.id   0fe8136809bf1067b9f17629d26c3272
#
_cell.length_a   1.000
_cell.length_b   1.000
_cell.length_c   1.000
_cell.angle_alpha   90.00
_cell.angle_beta   90.00
_cell.angle_gamma   90.00
#
_symmetry.space_group_name_H-M   'P 1'
#
loop_
_entity.id
_entity.type
_entity.pdbx_description
1 polymer ?
#
loop_
_entity_poly.entity_id
_entity_poly.type
_entity_poly.pdbx_seq_one_letter_code
_entity_poly.pdbx_strand_id
1 'polypeptide(L)'
;MRKIIFSALLAAGLLAVACSKSDDRSVTEVSLDKTGVSVIRGSEIQLTAKVLPENALEKTITWSSDKKSVAVVDQTGLVKALAVGSANITAEAGGKKAVCSLTVTAVPVESIVISFSDDETGEAVKAFELIRTKEAKLKATVTPVEALEEYSLVWSSSDDKIATVSQEGVVTAVAKEGVADIMVTVGEKTEKCPVTVKPRPVDFILCEEASKSLKVGETWQVPAAVSPADNDDTIIWASSDESVAVVGETGLVEAKAKGNAKITAKSTLWPQAHYGECEILVYEDESALDMKFATIPAGSFWMGSPDGKTEGLPKEPRRLNNETRHKVTITKPFQIGVYEVTNAQYAKFLNDTGVKEDGRSTSTQVELLYASSGSYDWGLHYEAEAKKWVPVSGYENFPVVFVNWYGASEFAQWAGGSLPTEAQWEYACRGGKDDLPFGIGDGKHLDGSMANYRCNQAYDYDKGGTSATGDKPLGKTVEVGSYQPNAYGLYDMHGNVSEWCSDYFVYDLGKTEATDPAGPKSSSDDKRVAKGGNFDISPVQCRSAAREGYSPVATEGQKFGFRIVKPVE
;
A
#
# COMPACT_ATOMS: atom_id res chain seq x y z
N MET A 1 -64.49 7.25 52.19
CA MET A 1 -65.57 7.01 53.17
C MET A 1 -65.21 7.68 54.47
N ARG A 2 -66.04 8.64 54.82
CA ARG A 2 -66.63 8.89 56.19
C ARG A 2 -65.65 9.10 57.33
N LYS A 3 -65.72 10.06 58.14
CA LYS A 3 -66.64 11.11 58.58
C LYS A 3 -65.98 11.73 59.80
N ILE A 4 -65.91 13.06 59.99
CA ILE A 4 -66.81 13.91 60.77
C ILE A 4 -66.92 13.47 62.25
N ILE A 5 -66.70 14.31 63.28
CA ILE A 5 -67.61 15.25 63.90
C ILE A 5 -66.94 15.88 65.12
N PHE A 6 -66.99 17.22 65.23
CA PHE A 6 -67.70 18.05 66.22
C PHE A 6 -67.38 17.76 67.69
N SER A 7 -67.42 18.61 68.61
CA SER A 7 -68.06 19.90 68.98
C SER A 7 -67.50 20.32 70.32
N ALA A 8 -67.44 21.39 70.70
CA ALA A 8 -68.18 22.65 71.01
C ALA A 8 -68.00 23.09 72.45
N LEU A 9 -67.82 24.37 72.59
CA LEU A 9 -68.40 25.33 73.53
C LEU A 9 -68.34 25.12 75.05
N LEU A 10 -67.87 26.10 75.82
CA LEU A 10 -68.60 27.09 76.61
C LEU A 10 -67.62 27.92 77.43
N ALA A 11 -67.49 29.12 77.26
CA ALA A 11 -68.06 30.37 77.73
C ALA A 11 -67.79 30.78 79.20
N ALA A 12 -67.38 32.01 79.26
CA ALA A 12 -67.58 33.03 80.26
C ALA A 12 -66.69 33.15 81.50
N GLY A 13 -66.12 34.34 81.60
CA GLY A 13 -65.49 34.89 82.78
C GLY A 13 -64.76 36.20 82.49
N LEU A 14 -65.48 37.33 82.45
CA LEU A 14 -64.88 38.67 82.44
C LEU A 14 -64.10 38.90 83.71
N LEU A 15 -62.85 39.35 83.54
CA LEU A 15 -62.18 40.31 84.43
C LEU A 15 -61.23 41.17 83.59
N ALA A 16 -61.64 42.42 83.44
CA ALA A 16 -60.77 43.43 82.82
C ALA A 16 -59.64 43.77 83.78
N VAL A 17 -58.44 43.51 83.29
CA VAL A 17 -57.22 44.17 83.80
C VAL A 17 -56.68 44.95 82.62
N ALA A 18 -56.76 46.25 82.68
CA ALA A 18 -56.05 47.14 81.79
C ALA A 18 -54.55 46.95 81.99
N CYS A 19 -53.90 46.27 81.08
CA CYS A 19 -52.47 46.27 80.97
C CYS A 19 -52.09 46.96 79.62
N SER A 20 -51.39 48.05 79.74
CA SER A 20 -50.84 48.79 78.57
C SER A 20 -50.19 47.83 77.63
N LYS A 21 -50.75 47.60 76.49
CA LYS A 21 -50.07 46.93 75.41
C LYS A 21 -48.89 47.80 74.99
N SER A 22 -47.70 47.48 75.45
CA SER A 22 -46.54 47.87 74.70
C SER A 22 -46.72 47.32 73.29
N ASP A 23 -46.76 48.22 72.34
CA ASP A 23 -46.85 47.89 70.90
C ASP A 23 -45.51 47.23 70.50
N ASP A 24 -45.41 45.92 70.88
CA ASP A 24 -44.22 45.16 70.62
C ASP A 24 -44.13 44.87 69.13
N ARG A 25 -43.38 45.76 68.43
CA ARG A 25 -43.10 45.68 66.99
C ARG A 25 -41.86 44.88 66.71
N SER A 26 -41.44 43.96 67.57
CA SER A 26 -40.42 43.02 67.34
C SER A 26 -40.81 41.96 66.32
N VAL A 27 -39.86 41.40 65.58
CA VAL A 27 -40.06 40.25 64.66
C VAL A 27 -40.43 39.03 65.50
N THR A 28 -41.60 38.46 65.29
CA THR A 28 -42.03 37.26 65.99
C THR A 28 -41.78 36.00 65.17
N GLU A 29 -41.77 36.12 63.83
CA GLU A 29 -41.55 35.00 62.93
C GLU A 29 -40.96 35.47 61.62
N VAL A 30 -40.10 34.63 61.05
CA VAL A 30 -39.63 34.65 59.66
C VAL A 30 -40.06 33.32 59.04
N SER A 31 -40.72 33.36 57.92
CA SER A 31 -41.08 32.15 57.15
C SER A 31 -40.62 32.26 55.71
N LEU A 32 -40.33 31.10 55.07
CA LEU A 32 -40.01 31.00 53.68
C LEU A 32 -41.10 30.36 52.86
N ASP A 33 -41.21 30.75 51.61
CA ASP A 33 -42.16 30.15 50.67
C ASP A 33 -41.80 28.69 50.36
N LYS A 34 -40.52 28.30 50.59
CA LYS A 34 -40.00 26.94 50.42
C LYS A 34 -39.09 26.59 51.62
N THR A 35 -39.35 25.44 52.24
CA THR A 35 -38.52 24.90 53.33
C THR A 35 -37.52 23.85 52.86
N GLY A 36 -37.70 23.31 51.64
CA GLY A 36 -36.83 22.39 50.96
C GLY A 36 -37.01 22.46 49.46
N VAL A 37 -35.92 22.42 48.71
CA VAL A 37 -35.94 22.48 47.25
C VAL A 37 -34.74 21.75 46.67
N SER A 38 -34.97 21.09 45.55
CA SER A 38 -33.90 20.49 44.74
C SER A 38 -33.79 21.25 43.43
N VAL A 39 -32.59 21.61 43.05
CA VAL A 39 -32.30 22.34 41.82
C VAL A 39 -31.07 21.72 41.13
N ILE A 40 -30.99 21.86 39.83
CA ILE A 40 -29.83 21.41 39.06
C ILE A 40 -28.69 22.44 39.21
N ARG A 41 -27.44 22.00 39.24
CA ARG A 41 -26.26 22.88 39.23
C ARG A 41 -26.35 23.89 38.08
N GLY A 42 -25.97 25.13 38.35
CA GLY A 42 -26.04 26.24 37.40
C GLY A 42 -27.39 26.94 37.37
N SER A 43 -28.46 26.35 37.98
CA SER A 43 -29.77 26.98 38.04
C SER A 43 -29.84 28.07 39.11
N GLU A 44 -30.77 28.98 38.93
CA GLU A 44 -31.13 30.00 39.90
C GLU A 44 -32.56 29.77 40.42
N ILE A 45 -32.80 30.02 41.69
CA ILE A 45 -34.13 29.93 42.30
C ILE A 45 -34.37 31.11 43.24
N GLN A 46 -35.54 31.71 43.10
CA GLN A 46 -35.97 32.78 43.98
C GLN A 46 -36.62 32.16 45.24
N LEU A 47 -36.13 32.51 46.42
CA LEU A 47 -36.76 32.31 47.68
C LEU A 47 -37.40 33.62 48.16
N THR A 48 -38.56 33.51 48.75
CA THR A 48 -39.25 34.66 49.31
C THR A 48 -39.48 34.46 50.81
N ALA A 49 -39.04 35.45 51.59
CA ALA A 49 -39.22 35.45 53.05
C ALA A 49 -40.34 36.42 53.47
N LYS A 50 -41.19 35.97 54.38
CA LYS A 50 -42.18 36.77 55.01
C LYS A 50 -41.87 36.98 56.48
N VAL A 51 -41.90 38.22 56.90
CA VAL A 51 -41.66 38.64 58.32
C VAL A 51 -42.97 39.01 58.99
N LEU A 52 -43.21 38.49 60.14
CA LEU A 52 -44.37 38.80 60.97
C LEU A 52 -43.93 39.42 62.29
N PRO A 53 -44.73 40.35 62.83
CA PRO A 53 -45.92 40.96 62.21
C PRO A 53 -45.52 41.95 61.09
N GLU A 54 -46.40 42.23 60.17
CA GLU A 54 -46.12 43.08 59.01
C GLU A 54 -45.68 44.52 59.36
N ASN A 55 -46.02 44.99 60.61
CA ASN A 55 -45.64 46.27 61.13
C ASN A 55 -44.34 46.23 61.98
N ALA A 56 -43.56 45.15 61.98
CA ALA A 56 -42.29 45.03 62.66
C ALA A 56 -41.29 46.12 62.25
N LEU A 57 -40.50 46.62 63.21
CA LEU A 57 -39.55 47.73 62.96
C LEU A 57 -38.30 47.25 62.23
N GLU A 58 -37.78 46.06 62.56
CA GLU A 58 -36.54 45.45 61.96
C GLU A 58 -36.86 44.37 60.95
N LYS A 59 -37.54 44.76 59.87
CA LYS A 59 -37.94 43.80 58.79
C LYS A 59 -36.90 43.52 57.76
N THR A 60 -35.74 44.13 57.84
CA THR A 60 -34.65 43.89 56.85
C THR A 60 -34.23 42.44 56.93
N ILE A 61 -34.41 41.72 55.84
CA ILE A 61 -34.01 40.32 55.73
C ILE A 61 -32.56 40.25 55.33
N THR A 62 -31.77 39.51 56.07
CA THR A 62 -30.39 39.17 55.72
C THR A 62 -30.37 37.71 55.25
N TRP A 63 -29.90 37.50 54.04
CA TRP A 63 -29.77 36.16 53.48
C TRP A 63 -28.37 35.63 53.66
N SER A 64 -28.24 34.34 53.94
CA SER A 64 -26.95 33.65 54.04
C SER A 64 -27.05 32.19 53.61
N SER A 65 -25.94 31.65 53.10
CA SER A 65 -25.75 30.21 52.87
C SER A 65 -24.72 29.67 53.81
N ASP A 66 -24.95 28.52 54.41
CA ASP A 66 -24.01 27.80 55.28
C ASP A 66 -22.87 27.15 54.49
N LYS A 67 -23.11 26.90 53.17
CA LYS A 67 -22.11 26.32 52.25
C LYS A 67 -22.06 27.10 50.94
N LYS A 68 -21.31 28.21 50.93
CA LYS A 68 -21.18 29.08 49.77
C LYS A 68 -20.50 28.42 48.58
N SER A 69 -19.77 27.30 48.75
CA SER A 69 -19.21 26.48 47.68
C SER A 69 -20.28 25.68 46.94
N VAL A 70 -21.42 25.39 47.61
CA VAL A 70 -22.55 24.65 47.02
C VAL A 70 -23.56 25.61 46.41
N ALA A 71 -23.95 26.63 47.18
CA ALA A 71 -24.89 27.65 46.70
C ALA A 71 -24.64 28.99 47.38
N VAL A 72 -24.81 30.06 46.63
CA VAL A 72 -24.82 31.45 47.16
C VAL A 72 -26.22 32.02 47.07
N VAL A 73 -26.50 32.96 47.96
CA VAL A 73 -27.78 33.71 47.94
C VAL A 73 -27.47 35.20 48.02
N ASP A 74 -28.11 36.00 47.21
CA ASP A 74 -28.00 37.46 47.31
C ASP A 74 -29.03 38.05 48.32
N GLN A 75 -28.97 39.35 48.52
CA GLN A 75 -29.83 40.01 49.48
C GLN A 75 -31.28 40.20 48.99
N THR A 76 -31.59 39.77 47.77
CA THR A 76 -32.98 39.71 47.25
C THR A 76 -33.59 38.32 47.46
N GLY A 77 -32.81 37.36 47.94
CA GLY A 77 -33.23 35.96 48.11
C GLY A 77 -33.07 35.11 46.82
N LEU A 78 -32.36 35.63 45.82
CA LEU A 78 -32.00 34.85 44.62
C LEU A 78 -30.83 33.91 44.97
N VAL A 79 -31.11 32.63 44.89
CA VAL A 79 -30.14 31.57 45.17
C VAL A 79 -29.56 31.06 43.84
N LYS A 80 -28.26 30.98 43.75
CA LYS A 80 -27.52 30.41 42.63
C LYS A 80 -26.82 29.12 43.05
N ALA A 81 -27.15 28.03 42.38
CA ALA A 81 -26.59 26.70 42.60
C ALA A 81 -25.23 26.56 41.90
N LEU A 82 -24.14 26.36 42.68
CA LEU A 82 -22.77 26.37 42.16
C LEU A 82 -22.17 24.97 41.97
N ALA A 83 -22.37 24.09 42.95
CA ALA A 83 -21.79 22.74 42.95
C ALA A 83 -22.78 21.73 43.57
N VAL A 84 -22.68 20.47 43.14
CA VAL A 84 -23.47 19.35 43.67
C VAL A 84 -23.26 19.20 45.16
N GLY A 85 -24.35 19.06 45.90
CA GLY A 85 -24.33 18.95 47.38
C GLY A 85 -25.55 19.53 48.01
N SER A 86 -25.50 19.73 49.34
CA SER A 86 -26.58 20.34 50.11
C SER A 86 -26.08 21.57 50.87
N ALA A 87 -26.90 22.60 50.87
CA ALA A 87 -26.67 23.83 51.60
C ALA A 87 -27.96 24.29 52.28
N ASN A 88 -27.90 24.95 53.41
CA ASN A 88 -29.02 25.61 54.05
C ASN A 88 -28.98 27.11 53.75
N ILE A 89 -30.06 27.59 53.15
CA ILE A 89 -30.26 29.00 52.88
C ILE A 89 -31.09 29.57 54.00
N THR A 90 -30.55 30.53 54.70
CA THR A 90 -31.16 31.13 55.87
C THR A 90 -31.59 32.57 55.58
N ALA A 91 -32.83 32.90 55.85
CA ALA A 91 -33.34 34.25 55.96
C ALA A 91 -33.46 34.65 57.44
N GLU A 92 -32.86 35.76 57.82
CA GLU A 92 -32.89 36.24 59.19
C GLU A 92 -33.37 37.70 59.25
N ALA A 93 -34.29 37.97 60.15
CA ALA A 93 -34.72 39.32 60.46
C ALA A 93 -35.06 39.41 61.94
N GLY A 94 -34.69 40.48 62.66
CA GLY A 94 -34.92 40.69 64.03
C GLY A 94 -34.57 39.51 64.98
N GLY A 95 -33.50 38.77 64.66
CA GLY A 95 -33.05 37.60 65.38
C GLY A 95 -33.83 36.30 65.15
N LYS A 96 -34.85 36.31 64.32
CA LYS A 96 -35.66 35.13 63.91
C LYS A 96 -35.15 34.61 62.58
N LYS A 97 -35.11 33.29 62.43
CA LYS A 97 -34.57 32.62 61.29
C LYS A 97 -35.57 31.66 60.65
N ALA A 98 -35.53 31.59 59.32
CA ALA A 98 -36.15 30.52 58.58
C ALA A 98 -35.11 29.93 57.65
N VAL A 99 -35.18 28.62 57.44
CA VAL A 99 -34.16 27.86 56.68
C VAL A 99 -34.86 27.11 55.56
N CYS A 100 -34.30 27.19 54.39
CA CYS A 100 -34.61 26.32 53.27
C CYS A 100 -33.43 25.38 53.04
N SER A 101 -33.69 24.07 53.09
CA SER A 101 -32.70 23.04 52.72
C SER A 101 -32.66 22.92 51.22
N LEU A 102 -31.56 23.35 50.63
CA LEU A 102 -31.30 23.26 49.21
C LEU A 102 -30.49 22.01 48.90
N THR A 103 -30.91 21.21 47.97
CA THR A 103 -30.13 20.14 47.37
C THR A 103 -29.81 20.52 45.92
N VAL A 104 -28.54 20.61 45.62
CA VAL A 104 -28.07 20.82 44.24
C VAL A 104 -27.71 19.46 43.65
N THR A 105 -28.39 19.10 42.59
CA THR A 105 -28.13 17.85 41.84
C THR A 105 -27.24 18.13 40.64
N ALA A 106 -26.57 17.07 40.14
CA ALA A 106 -25.80 17.11 38.91
C ALA A 106 -26.67 17.48 37.72
N VAL A 107 -26.06 18.06 36.73
CA VAL A 107 -26.70 18.29 35.41
C VAL A 107 -26.97 16.93 34.77
N PRO A 108 -28.23 16.58 34.48
CA PRO A 108 -28.54 15.28 33.90
C PRO A 108 -28.04 15.20 32.44
N VAL A 109 -27.55 14.04 32.05
CA VAL A 109 -27.22 13.76 30.65
C VAL A 109 -28.56 13.58 29.88
N GLU A 110 -28.82 14.41 28.90
CA GLU A 110 -30.02 14.33 28.08
C GLU A 110 -29.81 13.38 26.89
N SER A 111 -28.67 13.49 26.20
CA SER A 111 -28.31 12.63 25.07
C SER A 111 -26.81 12.45 24.94
N ILE A 112 -26.43 11.33 24.33
CA ILE A 112 -25.08 11.03 23.86
C ILE A 112 -25.19 10.70 22.38
N VAL A 113 -24.31 11.27 21.55
CA VAL A 113 -24.23 10.98 20.11
C VAL A 113 -22.84 10.47 19.82
N ILE A 114 -22.73 9.27 19.26
CA ILE A 114 -21.48 8.73 18.75
C ILE A 114 -21.37 9.08 17.27
N SER A 115 -20.26 9.69 16.87
CA SER A 115 -19.94 10.01 15.48
C SER A 115 -18.48 9.69 15.17
N PHE A 116 -18.09 9.65 13.89
CA PHE A 116 -16.67 9.58 13.53
C PHE A 116 -15.95 10.89 13.91
N SER A 117 -14.71 10.76 14.31
CA SER A 117 -13.92 11.90 14.80
C SER A 117 -13.60 12.93 13.72
N ASP A 118 -13.46 12.48 12.48
CA ASP A 118 -13.18 13.25 11.26
C ASP A 118 -14.45 13.76 10.54
N ASP A 119 -15.61 13.35 11.02
CA ASP A 119 -16.89 13.86 10.52
C ASP A 119 -17.22 15.22 11.16
N GLU A 120 -17.07 16.29 10.38
CA GLU A 120 -17.40 17.66 10.79
C GLU A 120 -18.90 17.88 10.99
N THR A 121 -19.77 17.07 10.37
CA THR A 121 -21.23 17.18 10.51
C THR A 121 -21.69 16.69 11.87
N GLY A 122 -20.95 15.80 12.52
CA GLY A 122 -21.30 15.18 13.79
C GLY A 122 -22.50 14.25 13.69
N GLU A 123 -22.79 13.72 12.50
CA GLU A 123 -23.89 12.80 12.28
C GLU A 123 -23.70 11.50 13.06
N ALA A 124 -24.80 10.98 13.64
CA ALA A 124 -24.76 9.78 14.46
C ALA A 124 -24.39 8.54 13.64
N VAL A 125 -23.35 7.84 14.05
CA VAL A 125 -22.96 6.54 13.48
C VAL A 125 -23.80 5.46 14.15
N LYS A 126 -24.67 4.82 13.38
CA LYS A 126 -25.57 3.75 13.87
C LYS A 126 -24.91 2.37 13.88
N ALA A 127 -24.00 2.12 12.97
CA ALA A 127 -23.16 0.93 12.85
C ALA A 127 -22.08 1.20 11.83
N PHE A 128 -20.96 0.48 11.89
CA PHE A 128 -19.91 0.54 10.88
C PHE A 128 -19.18 -0.79 10.74
N GLU A 129 -18.45 -0.94 9.64
CA GLU A 129 -17.60 -2.10 9.40
C GLU A 129 -16.13 -1.72 9.55
N LEU A 130 -15.31 -2.64 10.04
CA LEU A 130 -13.89 -2.45 10.22
C LEU A 130 -13.16 -3.74 9.86
N ILE A 131 -12.17 -3.62 9.00
CA ILE A 131 -11.31 -4.76 8.65
C ILE A 131 -10.37 -5.04 9.83
N ARG A 132 -10.15 -6.31 10.15
CA ARG A 132 -9.19 -6.73 11.19
C ARG A 132 -7.87 -5.96 11.07
N THR A 133 -7.32 -5.54 12.20
CA THR A 133 -6.13 -4.69 12.35
C THR A 133 -6.28 -3.22 11.93
N LYS A 134 -7.44 -2.82 11.42
CA LYS A 134 -7.73 -1.40 11.15
C LYS A 134 -8.33 -0.74 12.37
N GLU A 135 -8.23 0.57 12.38
CA GLU A 135 -8.73 1.42 13.44
C GLU A 135 -9.73 2.44 12.89
N ALA A 136 -10.68 2.81 13.73
CA ALA A 136 -11.57 3.93 13.50
C ALA A 136 -11.61 4.80 14.76
N LYS A 137 -11.62 6.11 14.61
CA LYS A 137 -11.70 7.02 15.73
C LYS A 137 -13.11 7.59 15.83
N LEU A 138 -13.76 7.28 16.95
CA LEU A 138 -15.07 7.80 17.31
C LEU A 138 -14.92 8.99 18.27
N LYS A 139 -15.91 9.84 18.29
CA LYS A 139 -16.11 10.89 19.30
C LYS A 139 -17.52 10.77 19.87
N ALA A 140 -17.68 11.11 21.12
CA ALA A 140 -18.98 11.20 21.77
C ALA A 140 -19.30 12.66 22.08
N THR A 141 -20.46 13.11 21.66
CA THR A 141 -20.99 14.43 21.98
C THR A 141 -22.09 14.27 23.02
N VAL A 142 -21.91 14.90 24.15
CA VAL A 142 -22.85 14.85 25.30
C VAL A 142 -23.64 16.13 25.35
N THR A 143 -24.94 16.00 25.55
CA THR A 143 -25.84 17.16 25.72
C THR A 143 -26.57 17.04 27.05
N PRO A 144 -26.60 18.09 27.87
CA PRO A 144 -25.76 19.29 27.74
C PRO A 144 -24.31 18.99 28.13
N VAL A 145 -23.34 19.74 27.56
CA VAL A 145 -21.90 19.54 27.77
C VAL A 145 -21.48 19.74 29.23
N GLU A 146 -22.23 20.55 29.98
CA GLU A 146 -22.04 20.85 31.40
C GLU A 146 -22.16 19.61 32.28
N ALA A 147 -22.82 18.56 31.82
CA ALA A 147 -22.90 17.28 32.54
C ALA A 147 -21.51 16.62 32.72
N LEU A 148 -20.56 16.90 31.81
CA LEU A 148 -19.17 16.38 31.88
C LEU A 148 -18.33 17.01 33.02
N GLU A 149 -18.86 18.01 33.72
CA GLU A 149 -18.20 18.54 34.90
C GLU A 149 -18.37 17.62 36.13
N GLU A 150 -19.43 16.78 36.16
CA GLU A 150 -19.70 15.82 37.24
C GLU A 150 -19.48 14.36 36.80
N TYR A 151 -19.66 14.05 35.53
CA TYR A 151 -19.61 12.69 35.02
C TYR A 151 -18.43 12.51 34.08
N SER A 152 -17.71 11.43 34.24
CA SER A 152 -16.66 11.03 33.30
C SER A 152 -17.30 10.30 32.11
N LEU A 153 -16.75 10.53 30.93
CA LEU A 153 -17.06 9.78 29.71
C LEU A 153 -16.20 8.52 29.71
N VAL A 154 -16.84 7.35 29.59
CA VAL A 154 -16.17 6.05 29.64
C VAL A 154 -16.53 5.25 28.42
N TRP A 155 -15.52 4.91 27.62
CA TRP A 155 -15.65 3.99 26.51
C TRP A 155 -15.46 2.54 26.95
N SER A 156 -16.22 1.62 26.36
CA SER A 156 -16.08 0.18 26.57
C SER A 156 -16.55 -0.60 25.35
N SER A 157 -16.10 -1.83 25.23
CA SER A 157 -16.57 -2.79 24.23
C SER A 157 -17.40 -3.89 24.91
N SER A 158 -18.39 -4.41 24.22
CA SER A 158 -19.14 -5.58 24.68
C SER A 158 -18.32 -6.88 24.58
N ASP A 159 -17.31 -6.91 23.69
CA ASP A 159 -16.38 -8.03 23.53
C ASP A 159 -15.01 -7.55 23.00
N ASP A 160 -14.07 -7.41 23.90
CA ASP A 160 -12.69 -6.97 23.57
C ASP A 160 -11.91 -7.99 22.72
N LYS A 161 -12.39 -9.22 22.59
CA LYS A 161 -11.79 -10.21 21.68
C LYS A 161 -12.19 -9.96 20.24
N ILE A 162 -13.29 -9.25 20.00
CA ILE A 162 -13.78 -8.87 18.67
C ILE A 162 -13.23 -7.49 18.30
N ALA A 163 -13.51 -6.50 19.12
CA ALA A 163 -13.02 -5.14 18.92
C ALA A 163 -12.77 -4.47 20.26
N THR A 164 -11.64 -3.79 20.40
CA THR A 164 -11.32 -2.97 21.58
C THR A 164 -11.62 -1.50 21.32
N VAL A 165 -11.78 -0.72 22.40
CA VAL A 165 -11.88 0.74 22.30
C VAL A 165 -11.03 1.40 23.41
N SER A 166 -10.25 2.41 23.03
CA SER A 166 -9.50 3.23 23.99
C SER A 166 -10.39 4.30 24.63
N GLN A 167 -9.91 4.93 25.72
CA GLN A 167 -10.65 6.03 26.35
C GLN A 167 -10.66 7.31 25.50
N GLU A 168 -9.84 7.38 24.45
CA GLU A 168 -9.85 8.44 23.44
C GLU A 168 -10.80 8.13 22.26
N GLY A 169 -11.54 7.01 22.32
CA GLY A 169 -12.50 6.58 21.32
C GLY A 169 -11.88 5.91 20.09
N VAL A 170 -10.64 5.43 20.17
CA VAL A 170 -10.03 4.65 19.08
C VAL A 170 -10.49 3.21 19.19
N VAL A 171 -11.23 2.77 18.17
CA VAL A 171 -11.72 1.40 18.02
C VAL A 171 -10.75 0.62 17.17
N THR A 172 -10.26 -0.52 17.67
CA THR A 172 -9.36 -1.41 16.95
C THR A 172 -10.02 -2.77 16.72
N ALA A 173 -10.08 -3.22 15.47
CA ALA A 173 -10.62 -4.54 15.12
C ALA A 173 -9.58 -5.64 15.43
N VAL A 174 -9.94 -6.60 16.27
CA VAL A 174 -9.05 -7.64 16.82
C VAL A 174 -9.32 -9.02 16.19
N ALA A 175 -10.57 -9.45 16.20
CA ALA A 175 -10.95 -10.77 15.69
C ALA A 175 -10.84 -10.87 14.17
N LYS A 176 -10.82 -12.10 13.67
CA LYS A 176 -10.96 -12.36 12.24
C LYS A 176 -12.32 -11.87 11.71
N GLU A 177 -13.38 -12.15 12.45
CA GLU A 177 -14.75 -11.70 12.15
C GLU A 177 -15.58 -11.67 13.43
N GLY A 178 -16.65 -10.91 13.44
CA GLY A 178 -17.58 -10.83 14.56
C GLY A 178 -18.26 -9.48 14.65
N VAL A 179 -19.12 -9.34 15.65
CA VAL A 179 -19.82 -8.08 15.96
C VAL A 179 -19.64 -7.77 17.44
N ALA A 180 -19.22 -6.54 17.74
CA ALA A 180 -19.17 -6.01 19.10
C ALA A 180 -19.91 -4.66 19.16
N ASP A 181 -20.56 -4.37 20.28
CA ASP A 181 -21.10 -3.04 20.57
C ASP A 181 -19.99 -2.19 21.20
N ILE A 182 -19.63 -1.09 20.57
CA ILE A 182 -18.79 -0.06 21.17
C ILE A 182 -19.73 0.88 21.92
N MET A 183 -19.49 1.02 23.22
CA MET A 183 -20.34 1.74 24.13
C MET A 183 -19.64 2.94 24.73
N VAL A 184 -20.39 4.00 24.94
CA VAL A 184 -19.95 5.15 25.73
C VAL A 184 -20.97 5.42 26.83
N THR A 185 -20.50 5.52 28.06
CA THR A 185 -21.31 5.76 29.23
C THR A 185 -20.93 7.09 29.87
N VAL A 186 -21.93 7.89 30.20
CA VAL A 186 -21.79 9.14 30.96
C VAL A 186 -22.93 9.20 32.02
N GLY A 187 -22.55 9.12 33.29
CA GLY A 187 -23.52 8.98 34.38
C GLY A 187 -24.32 7.67 34.27
N GLU A 188 -25.64 7.77 34.18
CA GLU A 188 -26.52 6.61 34.03
C GLU A 188 -26.87 6.32 32.56
N LYS A 189 -26.44 7.16 31.61
CA LYS A 189 -26.73 6.97 30.20
C LYS A 189 -25.63 6.25 29.49
N THR A 190 -26.03 5.33 28.62
CA THR A 190 -25.15 4.61 27.71
C THR A 190 -25.69 4.69 26.30
N GLU A 191 -24.85 5.06 25.37
CA GLU A 191 -25.09 4.97 23.92
C GLU A 191 -24.16 3.91 23.32
N LYS A 192 -24.61 3.27 22.24
CA LYS A 192 -23.86 2.19 21.62
C LYS A 192 -23.85 2.28 20.11
N CYS A 193 -22.76 1.79 19.51
CA CYS A 193 -22.56 1.69 18.08
C CYS A 193 -21.99 0.30 17.77
N PRO A 194 -22.72 -0.59 17.08
CA PRO A 194 -22.20 -1.88 16.65
C PRO A 194 -21.08 -1.71 15.62
N VAL A 195 -19.98 -2.41 15.83
CA VAL A 195 -18.91 -2.60 14.85
C VAL A 195 -18.91 -4.02 14.34
N THR A 196 -18.95 -4.20 13.02
CA THR A 196 -18.78 -5.50 12.38
C THR A 196 -17.34 -5.64 11.91
N VAL A 197 -16.62 -6.55 12.52
CA VAL A 197 -15.25 -6.87 12.09
C VAL A 197 -15.31 -7.84 10.92
N LYS A 198 -14.57 -7.51 9.87
CA LYS A 198 -14.42 -8.30 8.65
C LYS A 198 -13.01 -8.90 8.58
N PRO A 199 -12.85 -10.07 7.94
CA PRO A 199 -11.55 -10.65 7.68
C PRO A 199 -10.65 -9.67 6.93
N ARG A 200 -9.36 -9.70 7.24
CA ARG A 200 -8.34 -8.93 6.53
C ARG A 200 -7.99 -9.64 5.22
N PRO A 201 -8.35 -9.07 4.06
CA PRO A 201 -7.98 -9.65 2.77
C PRO A 201 -6.49 -9.46 2.51
N VAL A 202 -5.99 -10.11 1.49
CA VAL A 202 -4.69 -9.79 0.90
C VAL A 202 -4.79 -8.47 0.14
N ASP A 203 -3.74 -7.64 0.21
CA ASP A 203 -3.60 -6.44 -0.61
C ASP A 203 -3.09 -6.79 -2.01
N PHE A 204 -2.23 -7.83 -2.08
CA PHE A 204 -1.77 -8.41 -3.34
C PHE A 204 -1.22 -9.82 -3.15
N ILE A 205 -1.23 -10.59 -4.24
CA ILE A 205 -0.51 -11.85 -4.40
C ILE A 205 0.47 -11.64 -5.54
N LEU A 206 1.76 -11.86 -5.28
CA LEU A 206 2.81 -11.77 -6.28
C LEU A 206 3.45 -13.14 -6.45
N CYS A 207 3.41 -13.69 -7.65
CA CYS A 207 4.36 -14.73 -8.03
C CYS A 207 5.70 -14.02 -8.31
N GLU A 208 6.71 -14.27 -7.50
CA GLU A 208 8.00 -13.55 -7.57
C GLU A 208 8.76 -13.88 -8.86
N GLU A 209 8.51 -15.04 -9.44
CA GLU A 209 8.98 -15.43 -10.77
C GLU A 209 7.78 -15.44 -11.73
N ALA A 210 7.82 -14.58 -12.75
CA ALA A 210 6.76 -14.49 -13.76
C ALA A 210 6.67 -15.74 -14.63
N SER A 211 7.76 -16.50 -14.73
CA SER A 211 7.82 -17.73 -15.51
C SER A 211 8.86 -18.70 -14.98
N LYS A 212 8.62 -20.00 -15.20
CA LYS A 212 9.54 -21.09 -14.82
C LYS A 212 9.55 -22.17 -15.89
N SER A 213 10.74 -22.66 -16.22
CA SER A 213 10.89 -23.87 -17.00
C SER A 213 11.12 -25.06 -16.08
N LEU A 214 10.41 -26.14 -16.32
CA LEU A 214 10.51 -27.39 -15.59
C LEU A 214 10.70 -28.53 -16.58
N LYS A 215 11.57 -29.48 -16.24
CA LYS A 215 11.66 -30.75 -16.94
C LYS A 215 10.46 -31.62 -16.58
N VAL A 216 9.97 -32.42 -17.49
CA VAL A 216 8.92 -33.43 -17.19
C VAL A 216 9.33 -34.26 -15.96
N GLY A 217 8.44 -34.32 -14.96
CA GLY A 217 8.65 -34.99 -13.68
C GLY A 217 9.27 -34.11 -12.59
N GLU A 218 9.73 -32.91 -12.89
CA GLU A 218 10.21 -31.97 -11.87
C GLU A 218 9.06 -31.33 -11.10
N THR A 219 9.38 -30.95 -9.87
CA THR A 219 8.49 -30.15 -9.02
C THR A 219 9.10 -28.82 -8.69
N TRP A 220 8.27 -27.79 -8.56
CA TRP A 220 8.71 -26.46 -8.20
C TRP A 220 7.71 -25.78 -7.27
N GLN A 221 8.18 -25.27 -6.15
CA GLN A 221 7.38 -24.44 -5.27
C GLN A 221 7.31 -23.02 -5.84
N VAL A 222 6.12 -22.56 -6.24
CA VAL A 222 5.93 -21.19 -6.70
C VAL A 222 6.30 -20.23 -5.57
N PRO A 223 7.32 -19.37 -5.74
CA PRO A 223 7.63 -18.36 -4.75
C PRO A 223 6.59 -17.24 -4.85
N ALA A 224 5.57 -17.32 -3.99
CA ALA A 224 4.52 -16.32 -3.95
C ALA A 224 4.62 -15.49 -2.69
N ALA A 225 4.77 -14.19 -2.86
CA ALA A 225 4.64 -13.22 -1.78
C ALA A 225 3.17 -12.81 -1.64
N VAL A 226 2.67 -12.94 -0.44
CA VAL A 226 1.31 -12.52 -0.06
C VAL A 226 1.43 -11.38 0.94
N SER A 227 0.80 -10.27 0.66
CA SER A 227 0.79 -9.12 1.57
C SER A 227 -0.63 -8.70 1.90
N PRO A 228 -0.89 -8.38 3.17
CA PRO A 228 0.00 -8.55 4.32
C PRO A 228 0.12 -10.01 4.74
N ALA A 229 1.22 -10.38 5.39
CA ALA A 229 1.47 -11.77 5.82
C ALA A 229 0.47 -12.27 6.88
N ASP A 230 -0.12 -11.37 7.66
CA ASP A 230 -1.13 -11.65 8.68
C ASP A 230 -2.58 -11.50 8.16
N ASN A 231 -2.79 -11.66 6.86
CA ASN A 231 -4.13 -11.71 6.27
C ASN A 231 -4.95 -12.91 6.76
N ASP A 232 -6.26 -12.86 6.55
CA ASP A 232 -7.21 -13.92 6.89
C ASP A 232 -7.70 -14.70 5.66
N ASP A 233 -7.09 -14.43 4.52
CA ASP A 233 -7.49 -14.97 3.23
C ASP A 233 -6.99 -16.40 3.05
N THR A 234 -7.63 -17.12 2.16
CA THR A 234 -7.14 -18.40 1.65
C THR A 234 -6.78 -18.21 0.19
N ILE A 235 -5.61 -18.71 -0.19
CA ILE A 235 -5.15 -18.64 -1.57
C ILE A 235 -5.53 -19.93 -2.28
N ILE A 236 -6.24 -19.81 -3.39
CA ILE A 236 -6.58 -20.92 -4.27
C ILE A 236 -5.63 -20.92 -5.46
N TRP A 237 -5.02 -22.06 -5.69
CA TRP A 237 -4.14 -22.31 -6.82
C TRP A 237 -4.86 -23.03 -7.93
N ALA A 238 -4.58 -22.69 -9.17
CA ALA A 238 -5.13 -23.35 -10.35
C ALA A 238 -4.11 -23.38 -11.50
N SER A 239 -4.15 -24.41 -12.29
CA SER A 239 -3.43 -24.51 -13.57
C SER A 239 -4.39 -24.27 -14.73
N SER A 240 -3.92 -23.61 -15.78
CA SER A 240 -4.68 -23.45 -17.02
C SER A 240 -4.72 -24.74 -17.83
N ASP A 241 -3.75 -25.66 -17.62
CA ASP A 241 -3.68 -26.96 -18.27
C ASP A 241 -3.02 -27.99 -17.32
N GLU A 242 -3.86 -28.78 -16.67
CA GLU A 242 -3.43 -29.82 -15.72
C GLU A 242 -2.79 -31.03 -16.43
N SER A 243 -2.93 -31.15 -17.74
CA SER A 243 -2.22 -32.17 -18.50
C SER A 243 -0.73 -31.84 -18.69
N VAL A 244 -0.40 -30.55 -18.65
CA VAL A 244 0.97 -30.01 -18.77
C VAL A 244 1.62 -29.86 -17.40
N ALA A 245 0.93 -29.19 -16.48
CA ALA A 245 1.41 -28.99 -15.12
C ALA A 245 0.24 -28.92 -14.15
N VAL A 246 0.35 -29.62 -13.01
CA VAL A 246 -0.62 -29.53 -11.91
C VAL A 246 -0.05 -28.69 -10.80
N VAL A 247 -0.92 -28.04 -10.03
CA VAL A 247 -0.53 -27.27 -8.84
C VAL A 247 -1.32 -27.73 -7.63
N GLY A 248 -0.61 -27.99 -6.53
CA GLY A 248 -1.22 -28.36 -5.25
C GLY A 248 -1.70 -27.15 -4.46
N GLU A 249 -2.43 -27.41 -3.36
CA GLU A 249 -3.00 -26.39 -2.48
C GLU A 249 -1.96 -25.41 -1.88
N THR A 250 -0.71 -25.84 -1.80
CA THR A 250 0.40 -25.03 -1.27
C THR A 250 1.15 -24.25 -2.35
N GLY A 251 0.73 -24.36 -3.63
CA GLY A 251 1.45 -23.76 -4.75
C GLY A 251 2.63 -24.61 -5.24
N LEU A 252 2.70 -25.90 -4.85
CA LEU A 252 3.68 -26.83 -5.41
C LEU A 252 3.23 -27.28 -6.80
N VAL A 253 4.00 -26.94 -7.82
CA VAL A 253 3.78 -27.32 -9.22
C VAL A 253 4.50 -28.63 -9.51
N GLU A 254 3.87 -29.53 -10.24
CA GLU A 254 4.46 -30.75 -10.79
C GLU A 254 4.30 -30.75 -12.31
N ALA A 255 5.40 -30.85 -13.03
CA ALA A 255 5.46 -30.89 -14.49
C ALA A 255 5.07 -32.29 -15.00
N LYS A 256 3.99 -32.41 -15.80
CA LYS A 256 3.43 -33.69 -16.27
C LYS A 256 3.84 -34.03 -17.70
N ALA A 257 3.71 -33.10 -18.61
CA ALA A 257 4.00 -33.31 -20.03
C ALA A 257 4.51 -32.02 -20.68
N LYS A 258 5.26 -32.12 -21.75
CA LYS A 258 5.75 -30.99 -22.54
C LYS A 258 4.60 -30.07 -22.97
N GLY A 259 4.75 -28.76 -22.73
CA GLY A 259 3.76 -27.75 -23.07
C GLY A 259 3.88 -26.51 -22.18
N ASN A 260 2.91 -25.64 -22.32
CA ASN A 260 2.82 -24.41 -21.52
C ASN A 260 1.57 -24.48 -20.63
N ALA A 261 1.72 -24.09 -19.39
CA ALA A 261 0.61 -23.91 -18.46
C ALA A 261 0.80 -22.61 -17.68
N LYS A 262 -0.31 -21.94 -17.36
CA LYS A 262 -0.32 -20.78 -16.49
C LYS A 262 -0.80 -21.20 -15.12
N ILE A 263 -0.01 -20.95 -14.10
CA ILE A 263 -0.39 -21.15 -12.70
C ILE A 263 -0.92 -19.84 -12.17
N THR A 264 -2.09 -19.90 -11.55
CA THR A 264 -2.76 -18.73 -10.98
C THR A 264 -2.99 -18.95 -9.49
N ALA A 265 -2.63 -17.98 -8.67
CA ALA A 265 -2.95 -17.89 -7.26
C ALA A 265 -4.01 -16.82 -7.05
N LYS A 266 -5.16 -17.15 -6.46
CA LYS A 266 -6.29 -16.21 -6.28
C LYS A 266 -6.69 -16.12 -4.81
N SER A 267 -7.05 -14.90 -4.40
CA SER A 267 -7.72 -14.62 -3.14
C SER A 267 -9.12 -15.24 -3.12
N THR A 268 -9.53 -15.85 -2.01
CA THR A 268 -10.92 -16.30 -1.82
C THR A 268 -11.88 -15.16 -1.49
N LEU A 269 -11.37 -14.14 -0.77
CA LEU A 269 -12.18 -12.99 -0.35
C LEU A 269 -12.38 -11.98 -1.48
N TRP A 270 -11.35 -11.80 -2.35
CA TRP A 270 -11.34 -10.81 -3.44
C TRP A 270 -10.79 -11.38 -4.75
N PRO A 271 -11.41 -12.41 -5.32
CA PRO A 271 -10.84 -13.19 -6.43
C PRO A 271 -10.67 -12.41 -7.73
N GLN A 272 -11.36 -11.27 -7.90
CA GLN A 272 -11.27 -10.43 -9.09
C GLN A 272 -10.19 -9.34 -9.00
N ALA A 273 -9.78 -8.98 -7.79
CA ALA A 273 -8.88 -7.85 -7.56
C ALA A 273 -7.44 -8.29 -7.25
N HIS A 274 -7.27 -9.47 -6.63
CA HIS A 274 -5.98 -9.91 -6.11
C HIS A 274 -5.66 -11.31 -6.57
N TYR A 275 -4.79 -11.40 -7.58
CA TYR A 275 -4.27 -12.67 -8.09
C TYR A 275 -2.82 -12.52 -8.53
N GLY A 276 -2.07 -13.60 -8.43
CA GLY A 276 -0.73 -13.75 -8.98
C GLY A 276 -0.75 -14.80 -10.08
N GLU A 277 0.05 -14.59 -11.12
CA GLU A 277 0.21 -15.53 -12.22
C GLU A 277 1.67 -15.82 -12.46
N CYS A 278 2.00 -17.05 -12.83
CA CYS A 278 3.28 -17.41 -13.42
C CYS A 278 3.08 -18.38 -14.58
N GLU A 279 3.92 -18.28 -15.58
CA GLU A 279 3.91 -19.17 -16.72
C GLU A 279 4.87 -20.33 -16.49
N ILE A 280 4.42 -21.54 -16.75
CA ILE A 280 5.23 -22.76 -16.67
C ILE A 280 5.41 -23.31 -18.07
N LEU A 281 6.68 -23.44 -18.46
CA LEU A 281 7.06 -24.22 -19.63
C LEU A 281 7.58 -25.58 -19.16
N VAL A 282 6.90 -26.65 -19.53
CA VAL A 282 7.39 -28.00 -19.31
C VAL A 282 8.11 -28.49 -20.58
N TYR A 283 9.38 -28.91 -20.41
CA TYR A 283 10.19 -29.42 -21.51
C TYR A 283 10.65 -30.86 -21.24
N GLU A 284 10.90 -31.58 -22.33
CA GLU A 284 11.61 -32.85 -22.29
C GLU A 284 13.10 -32.62 -22.61
N ASP A 285 13.98 -33.41 -21.99
CA ASP A 285 15.44 -33.30 -22.16
C ASP A 285 15.84 -33.78 -23.57
N GLU A 286 15.50 -33.01 -24.58
CA GLU A 286 16.04 -33.28 -25.92
C GLU A 286 17.32 -32.45 -26.11
N SER A 287 18.45 -33.16 -25.98
CA SER A 287 19.81 -32.78 -26.40
C SER A 287 20.07 -31.31 -26.74
N ALA A 288 20.77 -30.64 -25.86
CA ALA A 288 21.69 -29.55 -26.08
C ALA A 288 21.32 -28.59 -27.22
N LEU A 289 20.56 -27.53 -26.89
CA LEU A 289 20.85 -26.27 -27.55
C LEU A 289 22.32 -26.01 -27.37
N ASP A 290 23.06 -25.86 -28.45
CA ASP A 290 24.50 -25.50 -28.39
C ASP A 290 24.59 -24.02 -27.96
N MET A 291 24.24 -23.74 -26.70
CA MET A 291 24.34 -22.43 -26.08
C MET A 291 25.43 -22.44 -25.04
N LYS A 292 26.37 -21.49 -25.18
CA LYS A 292 27.43 -21.29 -24.19
C LYS A 292 26.98 -20.28 -23.15
N PHE A 293 27.26 -20.57 -21.88
CA PHE A 293 26.94 -19.71 -20.75
C PHE A 293 28.21 -19.29 -20.01
N ALA A 294 28.23 -18.04 -19.55
CA ALA A 294 29.22 -17.53 -18.61
C ALA A 294 28.59 -17.42 -17.22
N THR A 295 29.33 -17.83 -16.19
CA THR A 295 28.88 -17.67 -14.80
C THR A 295 29.27 -16.28 -14.30
N ILE A 296 28.28 -15.51 -13.92
CA ILE A 296 28.46 -14.18 -13.32
C ILE A 296 28.39 -14.34 -11.81
N PRO A 297 29.41 -13.89 -11.07
CA PRO A 297 29.45 -14.04 -9.61
C PRO A 297 28.42 -13.14 -8.94
N ALA A 298 27.99 -13.52 -7.74
CA ALA A 298 27.29 -12.62 -6.85
C ALA A 298 28.16 -11.40 -6.51
N GLY A 299 27.55 -10.25 -6.33
CA GLY A 299 28.28 -9.02 -6.03
C GLY A 299 27.42 -7.78 -6.04
N SER A 300 28.01 -6.64 -5.76
CA SER A 300 27.33 -5.34 -5.81
C SER A 300 27.99 -4.45 -6.86
N PHE A 301 27.20 -3.62 -7.50
CA PHE A 301 27.67 -2.66 -8.51
C PHE A 301 26.84 -1.38 -8.48
N TRP A 302 27.31 -0.37 -9.16
CA TRP A 302 26.56 0.86 -9.39
C TRP A 302 25.82 0.80 -10.72
N MET A 303 24.49 0.58 -10.64
CA MET A 303 23.60 0.61 -11.80
C MET A 303 23.29 2.05 -12.18
N GLY A 304 23.21 2.33 -13.50
CA GLY A 304 23.01 3.67 -14.03
C GLY A 304 24.34 4.40 -14.26
N SER A 305 24.29 5.70 -14.50
CA SER A 305 25.47 6.50 -14.85
C SER A 305 25.66 7.73 -13.95
N PRO A 306 26.92 8.15 -13.68
CA PRO A 306 27.22 9.32 -12.87
C PRO A 306 26.58 10.60 -13.44
N ASP A 307 25.89 11.38 -12.59
CA ASP A 307 25.22 12.63 -12.96
C ASP A 307 26.04 13.89 -12.65
N GLY A 308 27.25 13.74 -12.13
CA GLY A 308 28.13 14.82 -11.71
C GLY A 308 27.77 15.47 -10.38
N LYS A 309 26.78 14.91 -9.65
CA LYS A 309 26.36 15.38 -8.32
C LYS A 309 26.91 14.53 -7.19
N THR A 310 27.43 13.35 -7.52
CA THR A 310 28.08 12.46 -6.57
C THR A 310 29.52 12.92 -6.40
N GLU A 311 29.97 13.10 -5.14
CA GLU A 311 31.31 13.58 -4.81
C GLU A 311 32.39 12.69 -5.43
N GLY A 312 33.34 13.31 -6.13
CA GLY A 312 34.46 12.63 -6.78
C GLY A 312 34.15 11.96 -8.13
N LEU A 313 32.90 11.98 -8.58
CA LEU A 313 32.52 11.40 -9.88
C LEU A 313 32.09 12.49 -10.87
N PRO A 314 32.79 12.67 -12.00
CA PRO A 314 32.35 13.56 -13.04
C PRO A 314 31.07 13.03 -13.71
N LYS A 315 30.28 13.92 -14.26
CA LYS A 315 29.11 13.54 -15.05
C LYS A 315 29.54 12.74 -16.27
N GLU A 316 28.92 11.59 -16.47
CA GLU A 316 29.16 10.80 -17.68
C GLU A 316 28.67 11.58 -18.92
N PRO A 317 29.54 11.74 -19.94
CA PRO A 317 29.17 12.44 -21.16
C PRO A 317 27.96 11.78 -21.84
N ARG A 318 27.02 12.61 -22.33
CA ARG A 318 25.84 12.13 -23.06
C ARG A 318 24.92 11.19 -22.29
N ARG A 319 25.05 11.08 -20.94
CA ARG A 319 24.09 10.30 -20.15
C ARG A 319 22.66 10.78 -20.34
N LEU A 320 21.71 9.85 -20.29
CA LEU A 320 20.28 10.17 -20.33
C LEU A 320 19.73 10.37 -18.91
N ASN A 321 18.63 11.10 -18.78
CA ASN A 321 18.05 11.42 -17.46
C ASN A 321 17.39 10.22 -16.77
N ASN A 322 17.08 9.16 -17.51
CA ASN A 322 16.49 7.92 -17.01
C ASN A 322 17.54 6.89 -16.51
N GLU A 323 18.81 7.27 -16.49
CA GLU A 323 19.93 6.42 -16.01
C GLU A 323 20.25 6.76 -14.55
N THR A 324 19.26 6.70 -13.66
CA THR A 324 19.43 7.04 -12.25
C THR A 324 20.44 6.11 -11.59
N ARG A 325 21.55 6.70 -11.09
CA ARG A 325 22.63 5.92 -10.46
C ARG A 325 22.24 5.51 -9.06
N HIS A 326 22.26 4.22 -8.77
CA HIS A 326 22.00 3.63 -7.46
C HIS A 326 22.77 2.33 -7.29
N LYS A 327 22.95 1.90 -6.05
CA LYS A 327 23.67 0.65 -5.76
C LYS A 327 22.74 -0.53 -5.87
N VAL A 328 23.20 -1.58 -6.57
CA VAL A 328 22.47 -2.85 -6.70
C VAL A 328 23.36 -3.99 -6.20
N THR A 329 22.75 -4.92 -5.47
CA THR A 329 23.38 -6.15 -5.00
C THR A 329 22.70 -7.35 -5.66
N ILE A 330 23.46 -8.15 -6.37
CA ILE A 330 23.06 -9.47 -6.89
C ILE A 330 23.53 -10.52 -5.88
N THR A 331 22.60 -11.16 -5.19
CA THR A 331 22.94 -12.02 -4.04
C THR A 331 23.37 -13.42 -4.43
N LYS A 332 22.97 -13.89 -5.61
CA LYS A 332 23.28 -15.22 -6.11
C LYS A 332 24.02 -15.14 -7.44
N PRO A 333 25.01 -16.02 -7.67
CA PRO A 333 25.59 -16.15 -8.99
C PRO A 333 24.53 -16.64 -9.98
N PHE A 334 24.67 -16.24 -11.23
CA PHE A 334 23.79 -16.68 -12.32
C PHE A 334 24.60 -16.97 -13.57
N GLN A 335 24.05 -17.76 -14.46
CA GLN A 335 24.57 -17.99 -15.79
C GLN A 335 23.87 -17.08 -16.79
N ILE A 336 24.62 -16.54 -17.75
CA ILE A 336 24.08 -15.72 -18.85
C ILE A 336 24.65 -16.20 -20.16
N GLY A 337 23.87 -16.19 -21.23
CA GLY A 337 24.33 -16.53 -22.57
C GLY A 337 25.54 -15.71 -22.96
N VAL A 338 26.62 -16.39 -23.37
CA VAL A 338 27.84 -15.76 -23.85
C VAL A 338 27.56 -14.88 -25.06
N TYR A 339 26.67 -15.34 -25.90
CA TYR A 339 26.18 -14.68 -27.11
C TYR A 339 24.70 -14.35 -27.02
N GLU A 340 24.24 -13.47 -27.89
CA GLU A 340 22.84 -13.32 -28.24
C GLU A 340 22.29 -14.64 -28.80
N VAL A 341 21.01 -14.88 -28.67
CA VAL A 341 20.33 -16.06 -29.25
C VAL A 341 20.39 -15.95 -30.77
N THR A 342 20.85 -17.05 -31.42
CA THR A 342 21.04 -17.07 -32.88
C THR A 342 19.77 -17.45 -33.63
N ASN A 343 19.78 -17.18 -34.95
CA ASN A 343 18.71 -17.60 -35.86
C ASN A 343 18.49 -19.12 -35.81
N ALA A 344 19.58 -19.92 -35.79
CA ALA A 344 19.49 -21.38 -35.73
C ALA A 344 18.82 -21.85 -34.44
N GLN A 345 19.18 -21.26 -33.31
CA GLN A 345 18.62 -21.60 -32.01
C GLN A 345 17.13 -21.23 -31.94
N TYR A 346 16.76 -20.05 -32.44
CA TYR A 346 15.37 -19.60 -32.44
C TYR A 346 14.50 -20.39 -33.43
N ALA A 347 15.03 -20.77 -34.61
CA ALA A 347 14.33 -21.65 -35.53
C ALA A 347 14.01 -23.02 -34.90
N LYS A 348 14.97 -23.57 -34.15
CA LYS A 348 14.73 -24.82 -33.41
C LYS A 348 13.58 -24.66 -32.41
N PHE A 349 13.56 -23.60 -31.62
CA PHE A 349 12.47 -23.31 -30.69
C PHE A 349 11.11 -23.24 -31.38
N LEU A 350 10.98 -22.46 -32.47
CA LEU A 350 9.74 -22.32 -33.21
C LEU A 350 9.24 -23.68 -33.76
N ASN A 351 10.17 -24.50 -34.25
CA ASN A 351 9.85 -25.82 -34.76
C ASN A 351 9.42 -26.80 -33.66
N ASP A 352 10.15 -26.83 -32.56
CA ASP A 352 9.88 -27.73 -31.43
C ASP A 352 8.55 -27.38 -30.73
N THR A 353 8.17 -26.10 -30.70
CA THR A 353 6.89 -25.64 -30.14
C THR A 353 5.75 -25.61 -31.15
N GLY A 354 6.01 -26.00 -32.40
CA GLY A 354 5.00 -26.13 -33.46
C GLY A 354 4.44 -24.80 -33.97
N VAL A 355 5.19 -23.71 -33.81
CA VAL A 355 4.82 -22.39 -34.33
C VAL A 355 4.74 -22.43 -35.86
N LYS A 356 3.62 -21.99 -36.39
CA LYS A 356 3.34 -22.02 -37.83
C LYS A 356 3.83 -20.75 -38.53
N GLU A 357 3.59 -20.67 -39.83
CA GLU A 357 3.96 -19.55 -40.72
C GLU A 357 3.53 -18.16 -40.17
N ASP A 358 2.44 -18.12 -39.42
CA ASP A 358 1.94 -16.86 -38.80
C ASP A 358 2.80 -16.34 -37.62
N GLY A 359 3.81 -17.10 -37.20
CA GLY A 359 4.71 -16.72 -36.14
C GLY A 359 4.07 -16.60 -34.76
N ARG A 360 2.90 -17.23 -34.57
CA ARG A 360 2.16 -17.14 -33.30
C ARG A 360 2.40 -18.33 -32.41
N SER A 361 2.52 -18.06 -31.12
CA SER A 361 2.56 -19.09 -30.09
C SER A 361 1.38 -20.04 -30.20
N THR A 362 1.63 -21.32 -30.12
CA THR A 362 0.55 -22.34 -30.14
C THR A 362 -0.28 -22.32 -28.86
N SER A 363 0.28 -21.86 -27.75
CA SER A 363 -0.39 -21.81 -26.44
C SER A 363 -1.10 -20.48 -26.19
N THR A 364 -0.42 -19.35 -26.40
CA THR A 364 -0.94 -18.02 -26.04
C THR A 364 -1.58 -17.29 -27.21
N GLN A 365 -1.37 -17.74 -28.45
CA GLN A 365 -1.77 -17.07 -29.68
C GLN A 365 -1.15 -15.67 -29.87
N VAL A 366 -0.18 -15.32 -29.06
CA VAL A 366 0.56 -14.07 -29.20
C VAL A 366 1.58 -14.21 -30.34
N GLU A 367 1.78 -13.15 -31.10
CA GLU A 367 2.83 -13.09 -32.11
C GLU A 367 4.19 -13.09 -31.42
N LEU A 368 5.09 -14.03 -31.81
CA LEU A 368 6.43 -14.19 -31.21
C LEU A 368 7.51 -13.50 -32.03
N LEU A 369 7.29 -13.41 -33.33
CA LEU A 369 8.15 -12.71 -34.26
C LEU A 369 7.33 -12.15 -35.40
N TYR A 370 7.84 -11.12 -36.06
CA TYR A 370 7.18 -10.52 -37.21
C TYR A 370 7.38 -11.36 -38.47
N ALA A 371 6.38 -12.19 -38.78
CA ALA A 371 6.42 -13.16 -39.88
C ALA A 371 6.02 -12.59 -41.24
N SER A 372 5.38 -11.41 -41.31
CA SER A 372 4.66 -10.93 -42.50
C SER A 372 5.53 -10.31 -43.59
N SER A 373 6.86 -10.30 -43.45
CA SER A 373 7.71 -9.71 -44.46
C SER A 373 8.59 -10.74 -45.14
N GLY A 374 8.03 -11.42 -46.10
CA GLY A 374 8.68 -12.45 -46.93
C GLY A 374 9.92 -12.04 -47.70
N SER A 375 10.77 -11.19 -47.18
CA SER A 375 12.03 -10.83 -47.85
C SER A 375 13.06 -10.18 -46.90
N TYR A 376 13.50 -10.93 -45.88
CA TYR A 376 14.70 -10.52 -45.20
C TYR A 376 15.85 -11.43 -45.62
N ASP A 377 16.84 -10.87 -46.25
CA ASP A 377 18.03 -11.59 -46.72
C ASP A 377 18.91 -12.07 -45.55
N TRP A 378 18.47 -11.96 -44.27
CA TRP A 378 19.35 -12.18 -43.10
C TRP A 378 18.62 -12.46 -41.78
N GLY A 379 17.65 -13.31 -41.78
CA GLY A 379 16.89 -13.69 -40.58
C GLY A 379 16.37 -15.11 -40.66
N LEU A 380 15.12 -15.27 -40.28
CA LEU A 380 14.38 -16.53 -40.35
C LEU A 380 13.26 -16.43 -41.40
N HIS A 381 12.96 -17.56 -42.04
CA HIS A 381 11.77 -17.70 -42.88
C HIS A 381 11.10 -19.05 -42.65
N TYR A 382 9.82 -19.13 -42.97
CA TYR A 382 9.07 -20.37 -42.91
C TYR A 382 9.09 -21.06 -44.27
N GLU A 383 9.66 -22.29 -44.31
CA GLU A 383 9.59 -23.15 -45.50
C GLU A 383 8.25 -23.85 -45.56
N ALA A 384 7.36 -23.39 -46.41
CA ALA A 384 5.99 -23.91 -46.52
C ALA A 384 5.91 -25.40 -46.88
N GLU A 385 6.81 -25.86 -47.77
CA GLU A 385 6.89 -27.27 -48.17
C GLU A 385 7.34 -28.18 -47.03
N ALA A 386 8.37 -27.76 -46.30
CA ALA A 386 8.92 -28.50 -45.16
C ALA A 386 8.13 -28.24 -43.86
N LYS A 387 7.22 -27.25 -43.86
CA LYS A 387 6.44 -26.80 -42.70
C LYS A 387 7.32 -26.50 -41.47
N LYS A 388 8.42 -25.81 -41.67
CA LYS A 388 9.38 -25.48 -40.61
C LYS A 388 10.01 -24.11 -40.79
N TRP A 389 10.44 -23.54 -39.68
CA TRP A 389 11.27 -22.35 -39.66
C TRP A 389 12.71 -22.70 -39.94
N VAL A 390 13.38 -21.92 -40.77
CA VAL A 390 14.81 -22.08 -41.11
C VAL A 390 15.51 -20.75 -41.15
N PRO A 391 16.77 -20.67 -40.73
CA PRO A 391 17.61 -19.49 -40.98
C PRO A 391 17.81 -19.27 -42.48
N VAL A 392 17.94 -18.03 -42.87
CA VAL A 392 18.49 -17.71 -44.18
C VAL A 392 19.92 -18.27 -44.26
N SER A 393 20.23 -18.94 -45.36
CA SER A 393 21.54 -19.60 -45.55
C SER A 393 22.71 -18.62 -45.36
N GLY A 394 23.68 -18.99 -44.51
CA GLY A 394 24.79 -18.16 -44.10
C GLY A 394 24.53 -17.17 -42.97
N TYR A 395 23.29 -17.19 -42.41
CA TYR A 395 22.91 -16.37 -41.25
C TYR A 395 22.52 -17.19 -40.02
N GLU A 396 22.88 -18.45 -39.97
CA GLU A 396 22.59 -19.40 -38.89
C GLU A 396 23.10 -18.87 -37.53
N ASN A 397 24.29 -18.31 -37.49
CA ASN A 397 24.97 -17.80 -36.28
C ASN A 397 24.82 -16.29 -36.08
N PHE A 398 24.00 -15.62 -36.85
CA PHE A 398 23.65 -14.23 -36.59
C PHE A 398 22.56 -14.15 -35.50
N PRO A 399 22.52 -13.07 -34.71
CA PRO A 399 21.48 -12.93 -33.69
C PRO A 399 20.09 -12.96 -34.34
N VAL A 400 19.15 -13.61 -33.68
CA VAL A 400 17.78 -13.53 -34.12
C VAL A 400 17.27 -12.10 -34.02
N VAL A 401 16.53 -11.68 -35.02
CA VAL A 401 15.91 -10.36 -35.15
C VAL A 401 14.41 -10.48 -35.38
N PHE A 402 13.68 -9.35 -35.33
CA PHE A 402 12.22 -9.32 -35.43
C PHE A 402 11.48 -10.07 -34.32
N VAL A 403 12.17 -10.42 -33.25
CA VAL A 403 11.58 -11.07 -32.09
C VAL A 403 11.03 -10.01 -31.14
N ASN A 404 9.79 -10.15 -30.75
CA ASN A 404 9.21 -9.31 -29.72
C ASN A 404 9.50 -9.86 -28.32
N TRP A 405 9.11 -9.14 -27.28
CA TRP A 405 9.39 -9.54 -25.90
C TRP A 405 8.78 -10.90 -25.54
N TYR A 406 7.57 -11.18 -26.02
CA TYR A 406 6.91 -12.47 -25.78
C TYR A 406 7.67 -13.63 -26.42
N GLY A 407 8.11 -13.46 -27.66
CA GLY A 407 8.92 -14.47 -28.34
C GLY A 407 10.26 -14.72 -27.65
N ALA A 408 10.91 -13.66 -27.16
CA ALA A 408 12.13 -13.78 -26.40
C ALA A 408 11.88 -14.48 -25.04
N SER A 409 10.79 -14.16 -24.36
CA SER A 409 10.41 -14.76 -23.10
C SER A 409 10.04 -16.24 -23.25
N GLU A 410 9.22 -16.61 -24.24
CA GLU A 410 8.85 -18.00 -24.49
C GLU A 410 10.07 -18.85 -24.90
N PHE A 411 10.97 -18.31 -25.72
CA PHE A 411 12.24 -18.99 -26.01
C PHE A 411 13.05 -19.24 -24.73
N ALA A 412 13.20 -18.20 -23.89
CA ALA A 412 13.99 -18.30 -22.68
C ALA A 412 13.47 -19.41 -21.76
N GLN A 413 12.15 -19.50 -21.60
CA GLN A 413 11.48 -20.57 -20.85
C GLN A 413 11.70 -21.93 -21.49
N TRP A 414 11.46 -22.06 -22.81
CA TRP A 414 11.70 -23.31 -23.53
C TRP A 414 13.15 -23.80 -23.41
N ALA A 415 14.11 -22.87 -23.36
CA ALA A 415 15.52 -23.17 -23.18
C ALA A 415 15.93 -23.46 -21.72
N GLY A 416 14.98 -23.48 -20.78
CA GLY A 416 15.23 -23.76 -19.35
C GLY A 416 15.84 -22.57 -18.61
N GLY A 417 15.50 -21.35 -19.00
CA GLY A 417 15.98 -20.11 -18.37
C GLY A 417 14.92 -19.02 -18.37
N SER A 418 15.34 -17.78 -18.25
CA SER A 418 14.51 -16.57 -18.33
C SER A 418 15.25 -15.46 -19.06
N LEU A 419 14.55 -14.40 -19.43
CA LEU A 419 15.20 -13.15 -19.79
C LEU A 419 15.95 -12.59 -18.58
N PRO A 420 17.12 -11.95 -18.76
CA PRO A 420 17.81 -11.28 -17.67
C PRO A 420 16.94 -10.14 -17.11
N THR A 421 17.02 -9.89 -15.81
CA THR A 421 16.55 -8.61 -15.30
C THR A 421 17.46 -7.50 -15.86
N GLU A 422 16.94 -6.29 -15.90
CA GLU A 422 17.74 -5.13 -16.32
C GLU A 422 19.04 -5.01 -15.51
N ALA A 423 18.96 -5.27 -14.21
CA ALA A 423 20.09 -5.25 -13.31
C ALA A 423 21.11 -6.37 -13.58
N GLN A 424 20.64 -7.60 -13.84
CA GLN A 424 21.52 -8.71 -14.22
C GLN A 424 22.23 -8.41 -15.54
N TRP A 425 21.49 -7.89 -16.53
CA TRP A 425 22.04 -7.53 -17.82
C TRP A 425 23.13 -6.47 -17.68
N GLU A 426 22.85 -5.37 -16.95
CA GLU A 426 23.80 -4.27 -16.79
C GLU A 426 25.02 -4.68 -15.97
N TYR A 427 24.84 -5.47 -14.90
CA TYR A 427 25.93 -6.02 -14.11
C TYR A 427 26.87 -6.88 -14.97
N ALA A 428 26.28 -7.77 -15.75
CA ALA A 428 27.05 -8.62 -16.69
C ALA A 428 27.74 -7.82 -17.79
N CYS A 429 27.03 -6.82 -18.37
CA CYS A 429 27.56 -5.93 -19.39
C CYS A 429 28.78 -5.14 -18.90
N ARG A 430 28.75 -4.62 -17.70
CA ARG A 430 29.86 -3.83 -17.13
C ARG A 430 31.15 -4.61 -16.95
N GLY A 431 31.10 -5.91 -16.77
CA GLY A 431 32.31 -6.72 -16.63
C GLY A 431 33.25 -6.24 -15.53
N GLY A 432 32.71 -5.69 -14.41
CA GLY A 432 33.48 -5.12 -13.31
C GLY A 432 33.98 -3.67 -13.53
N LYS A 433 33.55 -2.98 -14.59
CA LYS A 433 33.87 -1.56 -14.86
C LYS A 433 32.75 -0.64 -14.39
N ASP A 434 32.61 -0.48 -13.08
CA ASP A 434 31.65 0.46 -12.51
C ASP A 434 31.95 1.91 -12.92
N ASP A 435 30.87 2.68 -13.06
CA ASP A 435 30.94 4.10 -13.41
C ASP A 435 31.62 4.46 -14.76
N LEU A 436 31.82 3.46 -15.61
CA LEU A 436 32.30 3.65 -16.96
C LEU A 436 31.23 3.30 -18.01
N PRO A 437 31.21 3.99 -19.16
CA PRO A 437 30.18 3.78 -20.17
C PRO A 437 30.16 2.38 -20.80
N PHE A 438 31.31 1.69 -20.88
CA PHE A 438 31.41 0.41 -21.57
C PHE A 438 32.11 -0.65 -20.72
N GLY A 439 31.67 -1.91 -20.85
CA GLY A 439 32.28 -3.07 -20.21
C GLY A 439 33.50 -3.63 -20.94
N ILE A 440 33.81 -3.13 -22.15
CA ILE A 440 34.89 -3.59 -23.02
C ILE A 440 36.02 -2.57 -23.08
N GLY A 441 37.18 -2.98 -23.63
CA GLY A 441 38.34 -2.13 -23.80
C GLY A 441 38.76 -1.40 -22.52
N ASP A 442 39.00 -0.11 -22.61
CA ASP A 442 39.29 0.76 -21.45
C ASP A 442 38.05 1.23 -20.69
N GLY A 443 36.86 0.90 -21.17
CA GLY A 443 35.57 1.33 -20.62
C GLY A 443 35.14 2.74 -21.04
N LYS A 444 35.96 3.50 -21.71
CA LYS A 444 35.75 4.91 -22.04
C LYS A 444 35.50 5.16 -23.52
N HIS A 445 35.95 4.28 -24.38
CA HIS A 445 35.89 4.43 -25.82
C HIS A 445 35.04 3.35 -26.47
N LEU A 446 34.34 3.72 -27.54
CA LEU A 446 33.63 2.81 -28.43
C LEU A 446 33.75 3.30 -29.87
N ASP A 447 34.32 2.46 -30.74
CA ASP A 447 34.40 2.69 -32.18
C ASP A 447 33.99 1.44 -32.99
N GLY A 448 33.94 1.54 -34.31
CA GLY A 448 33.47 0.46 -35.20
C GLY A 448 34.33 -0.78 -35.20
N SER A 449 35.53 -0.76 -34.63
CA SER A 449 36.40 -1.95 -34.45
C SER A 449 36.03 -2.74 -33.18
N MET A 450 35.28 -2.15 -32.28
CA MET A 450 34.94 -2.71 -30.97
C MET A 450 33.53 -3.27 -30.89
N ALA A 451 32.58 -2.76 -31.71
CA ALA A 451 31.19 -3.14 -31.69
C ALA A 451 30.46 -2.79 -33.00
N ASN A 452 29.37 -3.49 -33.28
CA ASN A 452 28.47 -3.22 -34.41
C ASN A 452 27.37 -2.25 -34.05
N TYR A 453 27.52 -0.99 -34.41
CA TYR A 453 26.55 0.08 -34.24
C TYR A 453 26.66 1.07 -35.41
N ARG A 454 25.93 2.20 -35.39
CA ARG A 454 26.09 3.25 -36.42
C ARG A 454 27.42 3.96 -36.24
N CYS A 455 28.51 3.33 -36.71
CA CYS A 455 29.90 3.69 -36.46
C CYS A 455 30.40 4.95 -37.18
N ASN A 456 29.51 5.70 -37.88
CA ASN A 456 29.89 7.04 -38.39
C ASN A 456 30.16 8.06 -37.26
N GLN A 457 29.96 7.66 -36.02
CA GLN A 457 30.37 8.34 -34.80
C GLN A 457 31.07 7.36 -33.86
N ALA A 458 32.15 7.80 -33.20
CA ALA A 458 32.73 7.11 -32.07
C ALA A 458 32.35 7.82 -30.75
N TYR A 459 32.37 7.08 -29.65
CA TYR A 459 32.24 7.65 -28.31
C TYR A 459 33.61 7.75 -27.65
N ASP A 460 33.90 8.92 -27.06
CA ASP A 460 35.12 9.20 -26.31
C ASP A 460 34.76 9.94 -25.03
N TYR A 461 34.88 9.27 -23.88
CA TYR A 461 34.56 9.81 -22.56
C TYR A 461 35.39 11.08 -22.25
N ASP A 462 36.67 11.01 -22.50
CA ASP A 462 37.61 12.06 -22.13
C ASP A 462 37.47 13.32 -23.04
N LYS A 463 36.89 13.16 -24.23
CA LYS A 463 36.54 14.26 -25.15
C LYS A 463 35.10 14.75 -25.05
N GLY A 464 34.32 14.26 -24.03
CA GLY A 464 32.97 14.73 -23.75
C GLY A 464 31.86 14.11 -24.60
N GLY A 465 32.07 12.95 -25.19
CA GLY A 465 31.06 12.16 -25.88
C GLY A 465 31.39 11.81 -27.32
N THR A 466 30.50 12.09 -28.27
CA THR A 466 30.62 11.58 -29.65
C THR A 466 31.38 12.49 -30.59
N SER A 467 32.14 11.89 -31.49
CA SER A 467 32.81 12.56 -32.61
C SER A 467 32.58 11.78 -33.92
N ALA A 468 32.57 12.46 -35.05
CA ALA A 468 32.46 11.82 -36.36
C ALA A 468 33.72 11.04 -36.68
N THR A 469 33.60 9.82 -37.22
CA THR A 469 34.73 8.96 -37.63
C THR A 469 34.92 8.98 -39.13
N GLY A 470 33.89 9.17 -39.92
CA GLY A 470 33.88 8.97 -41.35
C GLY A 470 33.67 7.51 -41.78
N ASP A 471 33.53 6.58 -40.81
CA ASP A 471 33.29 5.16 -41.10
C ASP A 471 31.87 4.94 -41.64
N LYS A 472 31.72 3.86 -42.39
CA LYS A 472 30.39 3.46 -42.93
C LYS A 472 29.81 2.36 -42.06
N PRO A 473 28.62 2.59 -41.46
CA PRO A 473 27.87 1.55 -40.74
C PRO A 473 27.59 0.34 -41.63
N LEU A 474 27.63 -0.86 -41.07
CA LEU A 474 27.31 -2.09 -41.77
C LEU A 474 25.81 -2.15 -42.16
N GLY A 475 24.94 -1.49 -41.40
CA GLY A 475 23.51 -1.39 -41.65
C GLY A 475 22.73 -2.70 -41.44
N LYS A 476 23.38 -3.71 -40.85
CA LYS A 476 22.81 -5.02 -40.52
C LYS A 476 23.54 -5.63 -39.33
N THR A 477 23.00 -6.72 -38.79
CA THR A 477 23.70 -7.51 -37.76
C THR A 477 24.97 -8.16 -38.30
N VAL A 478 25.82 -8.60 -37.39
CA VAL A 478 26.98 -9.47 -37.66
C VAL A 478 26.81 -10.79 -36.93
N GLU A 479 27.58 -11.80 -37.30
CA GLU A 479 27.64 -13.07 -36.60
C GLU A 479 28.00 -12.84 -35.12
N VAL A 480 27.34 -13.55 -34.19
CA VAL A 480 27.58 -13.39 -32.76
C VAL A 480 29.04 -13.71 -32.42
N GLY A 481 29.65 -12.95 -31.53
CA GLY A 481 31.05 -13.13 -31.14
C GLY A 481 32.07 -12.54 -32.11
N SER A 482 31.65 -11.68 -33.04
CA SER A 482 32.54 -11.04 -34.02
C SER A 482 33.49 -10.03 -33.41
N TYR A 483 33.24 -9.54 -32.21
CA TYR A 483 34.06 -8.55 -31.51
C TYR A 483 34.69 -9.12 -30.25
N GLN A 484 35.49 -8.31 -29.55
CA GLN A 484 36.12 -8.74 -28.31
C GLN A 484 35.14 -8.80 -27.15
N PRO A 485 35.20 -9.84 -26.31
CA PRO A 485 34.31 -9.96 -25.15
C PRO A 485 34.71 -9.00 -24.04
N ASN A 486 33.77 -8.80 -23.07
CA ASN A 486 34.08 -8.15 -21.81
C ASN A 486 34.82 -9.11 -20.84
N ALA A 487 35.14 -8.63 -19.63
CA ALA A 487 35.91 -9.41 -18.66
C ALA A 487 35.20 -10.68 -18.14
N TYR A 488 33.87 -10.78 -18.33
CA TYR A 488 33.12 -12.00 -18.03
C TYR A 488 32.99 -12.96 -19.22
N GLY A 489 33.66 -12.64 -20.34
CA GLY A 489 33.61 -13.44 -21.56
C GLY A 489 32.34 -13.27 -22.38
N LEU A 490 31.60 -12.19 -22.18
CA LEU A 490 30.33 -11.89 -22.87
C LEU A 490 30.61 -11.03 -24.10
N TYR A 491 30.10 -11.44 -25.25
CA TYR A 491 30.22 -10.77 -26.52
C TYR A 491 28.99 -9.92 -26.82
N ASP A 492 29.18 -8.92 -27.66
CA ASP A 492 28.16 -8.09 -28.30
C ASP A 492 27.22 -7.35 -27.31
N MET A 493 27.70 -7.12 -26.07
CA MET A 493 26.95 -6.36 -25.05
C MET A 493 26.78 -4.88 -25.40
N HIS A 494 27.41 -4.39 -26.48
CA HIS A 494 27.40 -3.00 -26.91
C HIS A 494 27.15 -2.90 -28.41
N GLY A 495 25.92 -2.97 -28.84
CA GLY A 495 25.52 -2.94 -30.26
C GLY A 495 24.98 -4.27 -30.75
N ASN A 496 25.07 -4.54 -32.04
CA ASN A 496 24.53 -5.66 -32.79
C ASN A 496 22.98 -5.71 -32.73
N VAL A 497 22.36 -6.18 -31.64
CA VAL A 497 20.93 -6.08 -31.42
C VAL A 497 20.60 -5.49 -30.04
N SER A 498 19.52 -4.75 -29.94
CA SER A 498 18.96 -4.34 -28.64
C SER A 498 18.35 -5.56 -27.94
N GLU A 499 18.75 -5.81 -26.70
CA GLU A 499 18.39 -7.03 -26.00
C GLU A 499 17.25 -6.82 -25.01
N TRP A 500 16.21 -7.63 -25.13
CA TRP A 500 15.07 -7.64 -24.21
C TRP A 500 15.47 -8.08 -22.80
N CYS A 501 15.03 -7.32 -21.80
CA CYS A 501 15.06 -7.69 -20.38
C CYS A 501 13.65 -8.03 -19.89
N SER A 502 13.58 -8.73 -18.76
CA SER A 502 12.28 -9.12 -18.13
C SER A 502 11.49 -7.94 -17.63
N ASP A 503 12.15 -6.84 -17.27
CA ASP A 503 11.60 -5.73 -16.51
C ASP A 503 10.64 -4.86 -17.33
N TYR A 504 9.60 -4.38 -16.65
CA TYR A 504 8.85 -3.24 -17.16
C TYR A 504 9.69 -1.98 -17.12
N PHE A 505 9.60 -1.19 -18.16
CA PHE A 505 10.28 0.09 -18.22
C PHE A 505 9.56 1.16 -17.40
N VAL A 506 10.31 1.80 -16.50
CA VAL A 506 9.92 3.05 -15.84
C VAL A 506 11.03 4.08 -16.06
N TYR A 507 10.65 5.34 -16.17
CA TYR A 507 11.60 6.40 -16.48
C TYR A 507 12.63 6.60 -15.37
N ASP A 508 12.22 6.53 -14.11
CA ASP A 508 13.11 6.72 -12.96
C ASP A 508 13.05 5.50 -12.03
N LEU A 509 14.20 4.85 -11.85
CA LEU A 509 14.37 3.71 -10.95
C LEU A 509 14.54 4.12 -9.48
N GLY A 510 14.64 5.43 -9.21
CA GLY A 510 14.95 5.94 -7.87
C GLY A 510 16.43 5.78 -7.50
N LYS A 511 16.78 6.31 -6.33
CA LYS A 511 18.19 6.29 -5.81
C LYS A 511 18.39 5.33 -4.65
N THR A 512 17.37 4.57 -4.28
CA THR A 512 17.43 3.62 -3.17
C THR A 512 18.26 2.40 -3.57
N GLU A 513 19.10 1.92 -2.67
CA GLU A 513 19.80 0.65 -2.86
C GLU A 513 18.81 -0.50 -3.07
N ALA A 514 19.09 -1.39 -3.98
CA ALA A 514 18.23 -2.52 -4.32
C ALA A 514 19.00 -3.84 -4.25
N THR A 515 18.29 -4.90 -3.85
CA THR A 515 18.81 -6.26 -3.78
C THR A 515 17.98 -7.13 -4.71
N ASP A 516 18.66 -7.82 -5.65
CA ASP A 516 18.08 -8.67 -6.68
C ASP A 516 16.84 -8.03 -7.35
N PRO A 517 16.93 -6.77 -7.84
CA PRO A 517 15.75 -6.10 -8.39
C PRO A 517 15.30 -6.80 -9.69
N ALA A 518 14.00 -7.08 -9.75
CA ALA A 518 13.30 -7.63 -10.91
C ALA A 518 12.45 -6.57 -11.64
N GLY A 519 12.75 -5.29 -11.39
CA GLY A 519 11.99 -4.16 -11.93
C GLY A 519 10.61 -3.96 -11.29
N PRO A 520 9.87 -2.95 -11.74
CA PRO A 520 8.50 -2.74 -11.29
C PRO A 520 7.57 -3.84 -11.83
N LYS A 521 6.49 -4.13 -11.09
CA LYS A 521 5.52 -5.17 -11.45
C LYS A 521 4.64 -4.82 -12.66
N SER A 522 4.55 -3.55 -13.00
CA SER A 522 3.81 -3.02 -14.14
C SER A 522 4.33 -1.65 -14.50
N SER A 523 4.06 -1.20 -15.72
CA SER A 523 4.25 0.19 -16.12
C SER A 523 2.96 0.75 -16.72
N SER A 524 2.80 2.07 -16.69
CA SER A 524 1.59 2.74 -17.19
C SER A 524 1.36 2.57 -18.69
N ASP A 525 2.42 2.27 -19.44
CA ASP A 525 2.43 2.15 -20.90
C ASP A 525 2.87 0.76 -21.39
N ASP A 526 2.91 -0.22 -20.48
CA ASP A 526 3.23 -1.64 -20.73
C ASP A 526 4.56 -1.89 -21.45
N LYS A 527 5.49 -0.92 -21.40
CA LYS A 527 6.78 -1.05 -22.05
C LYS A 527 7.71 -1.97 -21.29
N ARG A 528 8.56 -2.69 -22.05
CA ARG A 528 9.64 -3.53 -21.54
C ARG A 528 11.00 -2.89 -21.80
N VAL A 529 11.95 -3.20 -20.93
CA VAL A 529 13.32 -2.68 -21.04
C VAL A 529 14.06 -3.36 -22.17
N ALA A 530 14.76 -2.57 -22.98
CA ALA A 530 15.79 -3.04 -23.92
C ALA A 530 17.12 -2.37 -23.63
N LYS A 531 18.20 -3.13 -23.74
CA LYS A 531 19.57 -2.73 -23.40
C LYS A 531 20.53 -2.95 -24.57
N GLY A 532 21.74 -2.44 -24.45
CA GLY A 532 22.87 -2.75 -25.35
C GLY A 532 22.97 -1.90 -26.62
N GLY A 533 21.85 -1.37 -27.10
CA GLY A 533 21.77 -0.72 -28.41
C GLY A 533 21.85 -1.72 -29.56
N ASN A 534 21.93 -1.25 -30.81
CA ASN A 534 21.92 -2.12 -31.99
C ASN A 534 22.75 -1.55 -33.12
N PHE A 535 22.88 -2.30 -34.24
CA PHE A 535 23.69 -1.94 -35.41
C PHE A 535 23.34 -0.59 -36.07
N ASP A 536 22.16 -0.03 -35.81
CA ASP A 536 21.70 1.21 -36.44
C ASP A 536 21.47 2.35 -35.42
N ILE A 537 22.12 2.29 -34.26
CA ILE A 537 21.95 3.30 -33.23
C ILE A 537 23.27 4.04 -32.94
N SER A 538 23.16 5.22 -32.30
CA SER A 538 24.35 5.98 -31.87
C SER A 538 25.10 5.25 -30.75
N PRO A 539 26.42 5.39 -30.63
CA PRO A 539 27.20 4.78 -29.55
C PRO A 539 26.77 5.25 -28.16
N VAL A 540 26.00 6.34 -28.05
CA VAL A 540 25.42 6.80 -26.79
C VAL A 540 24.42 5.79 -26.21
N GLN A 541 23.63 5.15 -27.07
CA GLN A 541 22.67 4.13 -26.64
C GLN A 541 23.31 2.74 -26.46
N CYS A 542 24.55 2.56 -26.89
CA CYS A 542 25.31 1.33 -26.64
C CYS A 542 26.03 1.29 -25.28
N ARG A 543 25.90 2.35 -24.44
CA ARG A 543 26.51 2.38 -23.10
C ARG A 543 25.84 1.38 -22.17
N SER A 544 26.57 0.84 -21.19
CA SER A 544 26.05 -0.12 -20.21
C SER A 544 24.81 0.42 -19.46
N ALA A 545 24.85 1.71 -19.10
CA ALA A 545 23.74 2.37 -18.38
C ALA A 545 22.58 2.80 -19.28
N ALA A 546 22.76 2.84 -20.62
CA ALA A 546 21.70 3.24 -21.53
C ALA A 546 20.54 2.25 -21.45
N ARG A 547 19.33 2.77 -21.41
CA ARG A 547 18.11 1.99 -21.28
C ARG A 547 16.97 2.64 -22.04
N GLU A 548 16.19 1.84 -22.70
CA GLU A 548 15.05 2.26 -23.49
C GLU A 548 13.84 1.38 -23.21
N GLY A 549 12.64 1.93 -23.34
CA GLY A 549 11.37 1.22 -23.12
C GLY A 549 10.60 1.09 -24.41
N TYR A 550 10.29 -0.16 -24.79
CA TYR A 550 9.52 -0.47 -25.98
C TYR A 550 8.27 -1.29 -25.67
N SER A 551 7.25 -1.17 -26.51
CA SER A 551 6.08 -2.04 -26.42
C SER A 551 6.52 -3.52 -26.51
N PRO A 552 5.96 -4.42 -25.69
CA PRO A 552 6.31 -5.84 -25.75
C PRO A 552 5.98 -6.52 -27.08
N VAL A 553 5.08 -5.91 -27.87
CA VAL A 553 4.78 -6.34 -29.24
C VAL A 553 5.54 -5.53 -30.31
N ALA A 554 6.47 -4.65 -29.88
CA ALA A 554 7.25 -3.88 -30.83
C ALA A 554 8.14 -4.83 -31.64
N THR A 555 7.88 -4.80 -32.92
CA THR A 555 8.70 -5.46 -33.93
C THR A 555 9.37 -4.41 -34.80
N GLU A 556 9.49 -3.17 -34.27
CA GLU A 556 10.05 -2.04 -35.01
C GLU A 556 11.44 -2.35 -35.52
N GLY A 557 11.38 -2.90 -36.69
CA GLY A 557 12.57 -3.23 -37.47
C GLY A 557 13.43 -4.28 -36.75
N GLN A 558 14.15 -4.89 -37.46
CA GLN A 558 15.28 -5.81 -37.45
C GLN A 558 16.30 -5.60 -36.31
N LYS A 559 15.89 -5.03 -35.14
CA LYS A 559 16.84 -4.45 -34.20
C LYS A 559 16.82 -5.08 -32.81
N PHE A 560 15.80 -5.89 -32.54
CA PHE A 560 15.63 -6.56 -31.25
C PHE A 560 16.00 -8.03 -31.34
N GLY A 561 16.87 -8.43 -30.43
CA GLY A 561 17.22 -9.78 -30.09
C GLY A 561 17.20 -9.95 -28.58
N PHE A 562 17.87 -10.93 -28.06
CA PHE A 562 17.96 -11.19 -26.62
C PHE A 562 19.04 -12.23 -26.31
N ARG A 563 19.40 -12.30 -25.04
CA ARG A 563 20.10 -13.44 -24.43
C ARG A 563 19.33 -13.92 -23.21
N ILE A 564 19.64 -15.11 -22.72
CA ILE A 564 18.93 -15.70 -21.59
C ILE A 564 19.84 -15.86 -20.38
N VAL A 565 19.23 -15.97 -19.20
CA VAL A 565 19.91 -16.31 -17.94
C VAL A 565 19.38 -17.63 -17.39
N LYS A 566 20.23 -18.33 -16.63
CA LYS A 566 19.89 -19.53 -15.88
C LYS A 566 20.44 -19.44 -14.45
N PRO A 567 19.83 -20.10 -13.47
CA PRO A 567 20.46 -20.27 -12.17
C PRO A 567 21.74 -21.08 -12.33
N VAL A 568 22.70 -20.87 -11.42
CA VAL A 568 23.85 -21.78 -11.28
C VAL A 568 23.35 -23.02 -10.55
N GLU A 569 23.50 -24.18 -11.14
CA GLU A 569 23.16 -25.46 -10.53
C GLU A 569 24.02 -25.80 -9.31
#